data_2519603e084e4cbb150a37d75606e492
#
_entry.id   2519603e084e4cbb150a37d75606e492
#
_cell.length_a   1.000
_cell.length_b   1.000
_cell.length_c   1.000
_cell.angle_alpha   90.00
_cell.angle_beta   90.00
_cell.angle_gamma   90.00
#
_symmetry.space_group_name_H-M   'P 1'
#
loop_
_entity.id
_entity.type
_entity.pdbx_description
1 polymer ?
#
loop_
_entity_poly.entity_id
_entity_poly.type
_entity_poly.pdbx_seq_one_letter_code
_entity_poly.pdbx_strand_id
1 'polypeptide(L)'
;MMSSPFRTRKVVPVALAAASFLSLSLGLSSSMATTVRADEPKGTADGESETYRVVSFNIRYDNPRDGEDAWPKRRDRVAALLLELSPDLIGLQEVLPRQRDDLRERMPGYEIYSVGRDDGADRGEAATILWKRDRFEQQGAETFWLSPTPDRPGSKGWDAALPRIVSHVTLRDRTSGRIVHLFNTHFDHQGETARRESGALLRRRILESVGDQAWVAIGDLNARPDGVPLRRLRGLNDDGSVDDDRADTIWLDAYEAAAKRTGPDSTWNGFREIEPGQRIDHLI
;
A
#
# COMPACT_ATOMS: atom_id res chain seq x y z
N MET A 1 -2.18 43.06 -15.22
CA MET A 1 -2.28 42.41 -13.91
C MET A 1 -3.60 41.68 -13.89
N MET A 2 -3.59 40.38 -14.19
CA MET A 2 -4.76 39.51 -14.07
C MET A 2 -4.42 38.47 -13.04
N SER A 3 -5.05 38.53 -11.87
CA SER A 3 -4.92 37.58 -10.79
C SER A 3 -5.64 36.28 -11.19
N SER A 4 -4.87 35.19 -11.32
CA SER A 4 -5.40 33.84 -11.48
C SER A 4 -6.04 33.38 -10.16
N PRO A 5 -7.25 32.81 -10.16
CA PRO A 5 -7.85 32.30 -8.94
C PRO A 5 -7.15 30.98 -8.54
N PHE A 6 -6.60 30.98 -7.33
CA PHE A 6 -6.12 29.77 -6.66
C PHE A 6 -7.25 28.73 -6.59
N ARG A 7 -7.10 27.62 -7.32
CA ARG A 7 -7.94 26.42 -7.16
C ARG A 7 -7.45 25.65 -5.95
N THR A 8 -8.15 25.74 -4.85
CA THR A 8 -7.98 24.83 -3.72
C THR A 8 -8.26 23.39 -4.18
N ARG A 9 -7.21 22.56 -4.22
CA ARG A 9 -7.34 21.12 -4.44
C ARG A 9 -8.15 20.54 -3.28
N LYS A 10 -9.28 19.93 -3.57
CA LYS A 10 -10.06 19.19 -2.56
C LYS A 10 -9.29 17.92 -2.22
N VAL A 11 -8.71 17.89 -1.04
CA VAL A 11 -8.20 16.64 -0.44
C VAL A 11 -9.43 15.79 -0.12
N VAL A 12 -9.53 14.61 -0.74
CA VAL A 12 -10.56 13.63 -0.38
C VAL A 12 -10.09 12.94 0.91
N PRO A 13 -10.82 13.03 2.02
CA PRO A 13 -10.41 12.35 3.24
C PRO A 13 -10.52 10.84 3.04
N VAL A 14 -9.40 10.16 3.18
CA VAL A 14 -9.34 8.70 3.28
C VAL A 14 -9.46 8.35 4.76
N ALA A 15 -10.53 7.65 5.14
CA ALA A 15 -10.64 7.11 6.49
C ALA A 15 -9.79 5.84 6.57
N LEU A 16 -8.76 5.93 7.38
CA LEU A 16 -7.88 4.81 7.69
C LEU A 16 -8.25 4.27 9.07
N ALA A 17 -8.53 2.99 9.19
CA ALA A 17 -8.81 2.36 10.48
C ALA A 17 -7.57 1.56 10.94
N ALA A 18 -7.00 1.90 12.09
CA ALA A 18 -5.99 1.07 12.76
C ALA A 18 -6.69 0.07 13.68
N ALA A 19 -6.49 -1.22 13.45
CA ALA A 19 -6.97 -2.25 14.34
C ALA A 19 -5.83 -2.73 15.24
N SER A 20 -5.97 -2.51 16.55
CA SER A 20 -5.12 -3.15 17.55
C SER A 20 -5.80 -4.40 18.06
N PHE A 21 -5.10 -5.51 18.00
CA PHE A 21 -5.53 -6.72 18.69
C PHE A 21 -4.76 -6.84 19.99
N LEU A 22 -5.52 -6.92 21.07
CA LEU A 22 -5.01 -7.45 22.35
C LEU A 22 -4.73 -8.93 22.11
N SER A 23 -3.48 -9.32 21.95
CA SER A 23 -3.10 -10.71 21.80
C SER A 23 -3.26 -11.39 23.14
N LEU A 24 -4.30 -12.20 23.28
CA LEU A 24 -4.26 -13.29 24.24
C LEU A 24 -3.20 -14.27 23.72
N SER A 25 -2.21 -14.56 24.56
CA SER A 25 -1.02 -15.33 24.28
C SER A 25 -1.31 -16.70 23.66
N LEU A 26 -1.22 -16.80 22.35
CA LEU A 26 -1.01 -18.02 21.57
C LEU A 26 -0.36 -17.56 20.25
N GLY A 27 0.93 -17.73 20.16
CA GLY A 27 1.91 -17.50 19.11
C GLY A 27 1.38 -17.15 17.72
N LEU A 28 1.16 -15.86 17.44
CA LEU A 28 0.84 -15.34 16.14
C LEU A 28 1.83 -14.23 15.78
N SER A 29 2.83 -14.63 15.04
CA SER A 29 3.78 -13.73 14.43
C SER A 29 3.39 -13.49 12.97
N SER A 30 2.56 -12.50 12.72
CA SER A 30 2.30 -11.99 11.38
C SER A 30 2.68 -10.53 11.33
N SER A 31 3.23 -10.08 10.23
CA SER A 31 3.33 -8.65 9.91
C SER A 31 1.97 -8.02 10.19
N MET A 32 1.90 -6.97 11.01
CA MET A 32 0.63 -6.39 11.39
C MET A 32 0.04 -5.58 10.24
N ALA A 33 -1.24 -5.85 9.93
CA ALA A 33 -2.00 -4.97 9.08
C ALA A 33 -2.12 -3.60 9.75
N THR A 34 -1.61 -2.55 9.12
CA THR A 34 -1.81 -1.18 9.57
C THR A 34 -3.05 -0.61 8.91
N THR A 35 -4.06 -0.28 9.73
CA THR A 35 -5.24 0.44 9.27
C THR A 35 -5.31 1.77 10.01
N VAL A 36 -5.50 2.86 9.31
CA VAL A 36 -5.59 4.21 9.89
C VAL A 36 -6.96 4.81 9.56
N ARG A 37 -7.64 5.42 10.52
CA ARG A 37 -8.92 6.13 10.33
C ARG A 37 -8.71 7.63 10.54
N ALA A 38 -9.06 8.44 9.55
CA ALA A 38 -9.15 9.88 9.72
C ALA A 38 -10.51 10.25 10.34
N ASP A 39 -10.54 11.22 11.28
CA ASP A 39 -11.79 11.75 11.80
C ASP A 39 -12.56 12.52 10.72
N GLU A 40 -13.91 12.48 10.81
CA GLU A 40 -14.76 13.23 9.90
C GLU A 40 -14.46 14.74 10.00
N PRO A 41 -14.23 15.43 8.90
CA PRO A 41 -14.21 16.88 8.92
C PRO A 41 -15.60 17.39 9.28
N LYS A 42 -15.71 18.22 10.30
CA LYS A 42 -16.97 18.92 10.66
C LYS A 42 -17.44 19.75 9.46
N GLY A 43 -18.53 19.29 8.89
CA GLY A 43 -19.02 19.55 7.59
C GLY A 43 -19.51 20.95 7.27
N THR A 44 -19.70 21.12 5.98
CA THR A 44 -20.76 21.98 5.42
C THR A 44 -21.69 21.07 4.63
N ALA A 45 -23.00 21.29 4.74
CA ALA A 45 -24.03 20.52 4.11
C ALA A 45 -23.80 20.33 2.60
N ASP A 46 -24.19 19.16 2.09
CA ASP A 46 -24.22 18.71 0.69
C ASP A 46 -22.92 18.03 0.16
N GLY A 47 -22.52 16.95 0.83
CA GLY A 47 -21.54 16.01 0.32
C GLY A 47 -21.08 15.08 1.45
N GLU A 48 -21.71 13.91 1.59
CA GLU A 48 -21.21 12.87 2.49
C GLU A 48 -19.74 12.62 2.16
N SER A 49 -18.87 12.79 3.15
CA SER A 49 -17.45 12.50 3.06
C SER A 49 -17.29 10.99 2.84
N GLU A 50 -16.94 10.61 1.62
CA GLU A 50 -16.76 9.21 1.29
C GLU A 50 -15.47 8.70 1.94
N THR A 51 -15.59 7.64 2.71
CA THR A 51 -14.47 7.03 3.42
C THR A 51 -14.20 5.63 2.89
N TYR A 52 -12.90 5.32 2.71
CA TYR A 52 -12.44 3.98 2.33
C TYR A 52 -11.62 3.35 3.44
N ARG A 53 -11.91 2.10 3.75
CA ARG A 53 -11.04 1.30 4.62
C ARG A 53 -9.98 0.62 3.77
N VAL A 54 -8.72 1.00 4.00
CA VAL A 54 -7.57 0.50 3.25
C VAL A 54 -6.66 -0.31 4.17
N VAL A 55 -6.18 -1.45 3.70
CA VAL A 55 -5.24 -2.32 4.41
C VAL A 55 -3.98 -2.55 3.55
N SER A 56 -2.81 -2.37 4.14
CA SER A 56 -1.53 -2.87 3.64
C SER A 56 -1.07 -4.01 4.54
N PHE A 57 -0.68 -5.15 3.96
CA PHE A 57 -0.29 -6.31 4.74
C PHE A 57 0.70 -7.21 3.98
N ASN A 58 1.96 -7.24 4.44
CA ASN A 58 2.91 -8.25 3.99
C ASN A 58 2.53 -9.60 4.61
N ILE A 59 1.99 -10.52 3.78
CA ILE A 59 1.50 -11.81 4.25
C ILE A 59 2.60 -12.89 4.34
N ARG A 60 3.84 -12.54 4.08
CA ARG A 60 4.97 -13.48 3.99
C ARG A 60 4.74 -14.58 2.96
N TYR A 61 5.64 -14.77 2.03
CA TYR A 61 5.53 -15.79 1.00
C TYR A 61 5.47 -17.22 1.57
N ASP A 62 4.95 -18.17 0.81
CA ASP A 62 4.86 -19.58 1.19
C ASP A 62 6.26 -20.19 1.22
N ASN A 63 6.88 -20.17 2.40
CA ASN A 63 8.18 -20.75 2.65
C ASN A 63 8.04 -21.96 3.59
N PRO A 64 8.32 -23.20 3.13
CA PRO A 64 8.26 -24.39 3.97
C PRO A 64 9.18 -24.35 5.20
N ARG A 65 10.23 -23.52 5.18
CA ARG A 65 11.16 -23.37 6.31
C ARG A 65 10.58 -22.59 7.48
N ASP A 66 9.45 -21.90 7.27
CA ASP A 66 8.77 -21.16 8.33
C ASP A 66 8.05 -22.09 9.35
N GLY A 67 8.07 -23.41 9.17
CA GLY A 67 7.62 -24.42 10.14
C GLY A 67 6.15 -24.25 10.54
N GLU A 68 5.88 -23.86 11.78
CA GLU A 68 4.52 -23.61 12.28
C GLU A 68 3.89 -22.35 11.66
N ASP A 69 4.71 -21.41 11.17
CA ASP A 69 4.29 -20.20 10.51
C ASP A 69 4.23 -20.33 8.98
N ALA A 70 4.40 -21.55 8.43
CA ALA A 70 4.27 -21.80 7.00
C ALA A 70 2.84 -21.49 6.49
N TRP A 71 2.73 -21.00 5.25
CA TRP A 71 1.48 -20.52 4.67
C TRP A 71 0.28 -21.47 4.82
N PRO A 72 0.39 -22.79 4.58
CA PRO A 72 -0.74 -23.72 4.74
C PRO A 72 -1.39 -23.70 6.13
N LYS A 73 -0.62 -23.31 7.17
CA LYS A 73 -1.11 -23.21 8.55
C LYS A 73 -1.67 -21.84 8.90
N ARG A 74 -1.35 -20.79 8.10
CA ARG A 74 -1.76 -19.41 8.35
C ARG A 74 -2.90 -18.94 7.44
N ARG A 75 -3.07 -19.51 6.27
CA ARG A 75 -3.96 -19.00 5.21
C ARG A 75 -5.39 -18.72 5.67
N ASP A 76 -5.97 -19.63 6.47
CA ASP A 76 -7.35 -19.48 6.96
C ASP A 76 -7.45 -18.30 7.95
N ARG A 77 -6.43 -18.10 8.78
CA ARG A 77 -6.35 -16.99 9.74
C ARG A 77 -6.12 -15.65 9.05
N VAL A 78 -5.26 -15.61 8.03
CA VAL A 78 -5.03 -14.41 7.22
C VAL A 78 -6.32 -13.99 6.53
N ALA A 79 -7.02 -14.93 5.89
CA ALA A 79 -8.31 -14.63 5.25
C ALA A 79 -9.36 -14.18 6.28
N ALA A 80 -9.47 -14.86 7.41
CA ALA A 80 -10.40 -14.51 8.49
C ALA A 80 -10.14 -13.10 9.03
N LEU A 81 -8.87 -12.73 9.27
CA LEU A 81 -8.49 -11.38 9.69
C LEU A 81 -8.92 -10.32 8.67
N LEU A 82 -8.63 -10.55 7.40
CA LEU A 82 -9.01 -9.61 6.34
C LEU A 82 -10.52 -9.48 6.22
N LEU A 83 -11.27 -10.57 6.35
CA LEU A 83 -12.74 -10.54 6.33
C LEU A 83 -13.32 -9.82 7.55
N GLU A 84 -12.74 -10.02 8.75
CA GLU A 84 -13.13 -9.32 9.98
C GLU A 84 -12.90 -7.82 9.87
N LEU A 85 -11.75 -7.40 9.36
CA LEU A 85 -11.45 -5.99 9.09
C LEU A 85 -12.38 -5.40 8.03
N SER A 86 -12.92 -6.24 7.15
CA SER A 86 -13.82 -5.84 6.07
C SER A 86 -13.32 -4.60 5.29
N PRO A 87 -12.07 -4.56 4.83
CA PRO A 87 -11.53 -3.42 4.10
C PRO A 87 -12.20 -3.29 2.73
N ASP A 88 -12.24 -2.06 2.23
CA ASP A 88 -12.72 -1.77 0.88
C ASP A 88 -11.63 -2.06 -0.16
N LEU A 89 -10.38 -1.75 0.20
CA LEU A 89 -9.17 -1.89 -0.62
C LEU A 89 -8.06 -2.56 0.19
N ILE A 90 -7.36 -3.50 -0.44
CA ILE A 90 -6.27 -4.26 0.20
C ILE A 90 -5.06 -4.31 -0.73
N GLY A 91 -3.88 -4.02 -0.20
CA GLY A 91 -2.61 -4.35 -0.82
C GLY A 91 -1.86 -5.38 0.00
N LEU A 92 -1.52 -6.49 -0.64
CA LEU A 92 -0.76 -7.57 -0.04
C LEU A 92 0.62 -7.67 -0.69
N GLN A 93 1.64 -7.95 0.10
CA GLN A 93 3.00 -8.15 -0.39
C GLN A 93 3.44 -9.61 -0.17
N GLU A 94 4.45 -10.05 -0.91
CA GLU A 94 5.01 -11.40 -0.93
C GLU A 94 4.05 -12.50 -1.39
N VAL A 95 3.06 -12.16 -2.20
CA VAL A 95 2.02 -13.12 -2.62
C VAL A 95 2.53 -14.00 -3.77
N LEU A 96 2.64 -15.31 -3.53
CA LEU A 96 2.88 -16.31 -4.57
C LEU A 96 1.55 -16.79 -5.22
N PRO A 97 1.58 -17.39 -6.42
CA PRO A 97 0.37 -17.83 -7.12
C PRO A 97 -0.56 -18.72 -6.27
N ARG A 98 0.02 -19.66 -5.51
CA ARG A 98 -0.76 -20.50 -4.60
C ARG A 98 -1.45 -19.69 -3.50
N GLN A 99 -0.78 -18.69 -2.94
CA GLN A 99 -1.37 -17.83 -1.91
C GLN A 99 -2.50 -16.97 -2.49
N ARG A 100 -2.31 -16.43 -3.71
CA ARG A 100 -3.37 -15.74 -4.46
C ARG A 100 -4.61 -16.63 -4.64
N ASP A 101 -4.41 -17.87 -5.05
CA ASP A 101 -5.53 -18.79 -5.34
C ASP A 101 -6.24 -19.22 -4.04
N ASP A 102 -5.50 -19.48 -2.97
CA ASP A 102 -6.04 -19.72 -1.63
C ASP A 102 -6.89 -18.53 -1.11
N LEU A 103 -6.44 -17.29 -1.35
CA LEU A 103 -7.19 -16.08 -0.99
C LEU A 103 -8.44 -15.89 -1.84
N ARG A 104 -8.36 -16.16 -3.15
CA ARG A 104 -9.52 -16.10 -4.05
C ARG A 104 -10.65 -17.04 -3.60
N GLU A 105 -10.29 -18.24 -3.17
CA GLU A 105 -11.26 -19.22 -2.65
C GLU A 105 -11.91 -18.75 -1.35
N ARG A 106 -11.14 -18.15 -0.44
CA ARG A 106 -11.59 -17.76 0.91
C ARG A 106 -12.25 -16.40 1.00
N MET A 107 -12.04 -15.56 0.01
CA MET A 107 -12.54 -14.18 -0.03
C MET A 107 -13.37 -13.92 -1.30
N PRO A 108 -14.47 -14.67 -1.53
CA PRO A 108 -15.23 -14.59 -2.78
C PRO A 108 -15.91 -13.23 -3.03
N GLY A 109 -16.02 -12.38 -1.98
CA GLY A 109 -16.53 -11.01 -2.09
C GLY A 109 -15.51 -10.00 -2.63
N TYR A 110 -14.27 -10.44 -2.90
CA TYR A 110 -13.20 -9.57 -3.41
C TYR A 110 -12.78 -9.98 -4.82
N GLU A 111 -12.49 -8.98 -5.64
CA GLU A 111 -11.73 -9.16 -6.88
C GLU A 111 -10.23 -9.05 -6.59
N ILE A 112 -9.40 -9.68 -7.43
CA ILE A 112 -7.95 -9.78 -7.22
C ILE A 112 -7.20 -9.44 -8.50
N TYR A 113 -6.27 -8.50 -8.40
CA TYR A 113 -5.23 -8.24 -9.40
C TYR A 113 -3.88 -8.63 -8.84
N SER A 114 -3.15 -9.51 -9.55
CA SER A 114 -1.88 -10.07 -9.07
C SER A 114 -1.01 -10.49 -10.25
N VAL A 115 0.18 -9.91 -10.32
CA VAL A 115 1.18 -10.15 -11.39
C VAL A 115 2.52 -10.46 -10.74
N GLY A 116 3.14 -11.56 -11.16
CA GLY A 116 4.44 -11.99 -10.65
C GLY A 116 5.59 -11.10 -11.14
N ARG A 117 6.48 -10.73 -10.24
CA ARG A 117 7.57 -9.77 -10.50
C ARG A 117 8.63 -10.27 -11.48
N ASP A 118 8.79 -11.60 -11.67
CA ASP A 118 9.90 -12.14 -12.44
C ASP A 118 9.60 -12.20 -13.96
N ASP A 119 8.34 -12.28 -14.36
CA ASP A 119 7.97 -12.44 -15.79
C ASP A 119 6.78 -11.58 -16.23
N GLY A 120 6.14 -10.89 -15.31
CA GLY A 120 4.91 -10.16 -15.63
C GLY A 120 3.67 -11.05 -15.78
N ALA A 121 3.73 -12.28 -15.30
CA ALA A 121 2.65 -13.26 -15.30
C ALA A 121 2.51 -13.92 -13.93
N ASP A 122 2.99 -15.15 -13.76
CA ASP A 122 2.79 -15.93 -12.53
C ASP A 122 4.11 -16.21 -11.77
N ARG A 123 5.30 -15.85 -12.32
CA ARG A 123 6.55 -16.15 -11.62
C ARG A 123 6.99 -15.05 -10.66
N GLY A 124 7.47 -15.49 -9.48
CA GLY A 124 7.92 -14.61 -8.40
C GLY A 124 6.77 -14.11 -7.54
N GLU A 125 7.14 -13.34 -6.53
CA GLU A 125 6.18 -12.71 -5.64
C GLU A 125 5.43 -11.56 -6.33
N ALA A 126 4.18 -11.36 -5.97
CA ALA A 126 3.35 -10.27 -6.44
C ALA A 126 3.09 -9.22 -5.33
N ALA A 127 2.93 -7.99 -5.73
CA ALA A 127 2.28 -6.94 -4.96
C ALA A 127 0.78 -6.96 -5.30
N THR A 128 0.05 -7.84 -4.65
CA THR A 128 -1.34 -8.16 -4.99
C THR A 128 -2.31 -7.11 -4.47
N ILE A 129 -3.31 -6.76 -5.28
CA ILE A 129 -4.39 -5.84 -4.89
C ILE A 129 -5.70 -6.60 -4.87
N LEU A 130 -6.51 -6.36 -3.81
CA LEU A 130 -7.89 -6.82 -3.73
C LEU A 130 -8.82 -5.64 -3.45
N TRP A 131 -10.06 -5.73 -3.94
CA TRP A 131 -11.11 -4.74 -3.67
C TRP A 131 -12.47 -5.42 -3.55
N LYS A 132 -13.38 -4.81 -2.79
CA LYS A 132 -14.77 -5.30 -2.68
C LYS A 132 -15.45 -5.26 -4.06
N ARG A 133 -15.89 -6.42 -4.52
CA ARG A 133 -16.54 -6.60 -5.83
C ARG A 133 -17.85 -5.82 -5.96
N ASP A 134 -18.62 -5.78 -4.90
CA ASP A 134 -19.91 -5.09 -4.88
C ASP A 134 -19.78 -3.57 -4.88
N ARG A 135 -18.69 -3.05 -4.29
CA ARG A 135 -18.45 -1.61 -4.19
C ARG A 135 -17.75 -1.02 -5.40
N PHE A 136 -16.82 -1.74 -6.00
CA PHE A 136 -15.97 -1.20 -7.06
C PHE A 136 -16.10 -1.93 -8.39
N GLU A 137 -15.88 -1.16 -9.45
CA GLU A 137 -15.74 -1.64 -10.81
C GLU A 137 -14.34 -1.29 -11.32
N GLN A 138 -13.59 -2.29 -11.78
CA GLN A 138 -12.27 -2.08 -12.35
C GLN A 138 -12.39 -1.33 -13.69
N GLN A 139 -11.67 -0.22 -13.80
CA GLN A 139 -11.55 0.56 -15.03
C GLN A 139 -10.21 0.31 -15.74
N GLY A 140 -9.17 -0.04 -14.98
CA GLY A 140 -7.85 -0.35 -15.49
C GLY A 140 -7.00 -1.07 -14.45
N ALA A 141 -5.98 -1.78 -14.95
CA ALA A 141 -4.94 -2.36 -14.10
C ALA A 141 -3.63 -2.45 -14.90
N GLU A 142 -2.54 -2.16 -14.24
CA GLU A 142 -1.20 -2.28 -14.80
C GLU A 142 -0.19 -2.67 -13.73
N THR A 143 0.96 -3.18 -14.19
CA THR A 143 2.12 -3.44 -13.32
C THR A 143 3.35 -2.87 -13.99
N PHE A 144 4.16 -2.13 -13.24
CA PHE A 144 5.45 -1.64 -13.71
C PHE A 144 6.56 -2.02 -12.72
N TRP A 145 7.79 -2.11 -13.24
CA TRP A 145 8.96 -2.52 -12.46
C TRP A 145 9.70 -1.32 -11.88
N LEU A 146 10.15 -1.47 -10.65
CA LEU A 146 10.99 -0.48 -9.97
C LEU A 146 12.43 -0.60 -10.46
N SER A 147 12.67 -0.10 -11.67
CA SER A 147 13.94 -0.16 -12.39
C SER A 147 14.07 1.00 -13.37
N PRO A 148 15.25 1.24 -13.97
CA PRO A 148 15.41 2.21 -15.08
C PRO A 148 14.60 1.87 -16.34
N THR A 149 14.08 0.64 -16.45
CA THR A 149 13.23 0.18 -17.56
C THR A 149 11.89 -0.34 -16.99
N PRO A 150 11.00 0.55 -16.49
CA PRO A 150 9.85 0.14 -15.69
C PRO A 150 8.81 -0.68 -16.47
N ASP A 151 8.74 -0.53 -17.78
CA ASP A 151 7.77 -1.23 -18.62
C ASP A 151 8.29 -2.59 -19.14
N ARG A 152 9.50 -3.01 -18.70
CA ARG A 152 10.09 -4.30 -19.08
C ARG A 152 9.87 -5.34 -17.97
N PRO A 153 9.06 -6.39 -18.20
CA PRO A 153 8.86 -7.47 -17.24
C PRO A 153 10.18 -8.11 -16.76
N GLY A 154 10.25 -8.38 -15.45
CA GLY A 154 11.42 -8.96 -14.81
C GLY A 154 12.62 -8.03 -14.69
N SER A 155 12.51 -6.76 -15.09
CA SER A 155 13.65 -5.85 -15.00
C SER A 155 14.02 -5.58 -13.54
N LYS A 156 15.34 -5.53 -13.31
CA LYS A 156 15.96 -5.21 -12.03
C LYS A 156 16.89 -4.04 -12.22
N GLY A 157 16.81 -3.07 -11.36
CA GLY A 157 17.61 -1.85 -11.52
C GLY A 157 18.42 -1.50 -10.29
N TRP A 158 19.37 -0.57 -10.51
CA TRP A 158 20.26 -0.06 -9.49
C TRP A 158 20.98 -1.20 -8.75
N ASP A 159 21.00 -1.18 -7.42
CA ASP A 159 21.58 -2.20 -6.55
C ASP A 159 20.55 -3.18 -5.97
N ALA A 160 19.35 -3.28 -6.58
CA ALA A 160 18.31 -4.18 -6.08
C ALA A 160 18.74 -5.64 -6.07
N ALA A 161 18.45 -6.37 -5.00
CA ALA A 161 18.70 -7.80 -4.91
C ALA A 161 17.73 -8.60 -5.81
N LEU A 162 16.49 -8.14 -5.95
CA LEU A 162 15.41 -8.81 -6.66
C LEU A 162 14.64 -7.81 -7.54
N PRO A 163 13.97 -8.27 -8.62
CA PRO A 163 12.98 -7.44 -9.30
C PRO A 163 11.90 -6.98 -8.32
N ARG A 164 11.51 -5.71 -8.40
CA ARG A 164 10.44 -5.14 -7.59
C ARG A 164 9.42 -4.47 -8.49
N ILE A 165 8.16 -4.53 -8.09
CA ILE A 165 7.03 -4.07 -8.89
C ILE A 165 6.12 -3.15 -8.10
N VAL A 166 5.35 -2.38 -8.83
CA VAL A 166 4.14 -1.70 -8.36
C VAL A 166 2.96 -2.25 -9.15
N SER A 167 1.97 -2.75 -8.45
CA SER A 167 0.66 -3.00 -9.04
C SER A 167 -0.21 -1.76 -8.87
N HIS A 168 -0.90 -1.36 -9.91
CA HIS A 168 -1.79 -0.23 -9.94
C HIS A 168 -3.16 -0.65 -10.49
N VAL A 169 -4.22 -0.31 -9.79
CA VAL A 169 -5.60 -0.48 -10.27
C VAL A 169 -6.33 0.85 -10.25
N THR A 170 -7.13 1.09 -11.28
CA THR A 170 -8.07 2.20 -11.38
C THR A 170 -9.47 1.65 -11.17
N LEU A 171 -10.15 2.13 -10.15
CA LEU A 171 -11.45 1.63 -9.71
C LEU A 171 -12.49 2.75 -9.76
N ARG A 172 -13.70 2.41 -10.22
CA ARG A 172 -14.87 3.28 -10.07
C ARG A 172 -15.65 2.81 -8.85
N ASP A 173 -15.87 3.67 -7.89
CA ASP A 173 -16.81 3.43 -6.80
C ASP A 173 -18.25 3.47 -7.35
N ARG A 174 -19.00 2.38 -7.19
CA ARG A 174 -20.37 2.23 -7.72
C ARG A 174 -21.38 3.12 -7.01
N THR A 175 -21.08 3.53 -5.78
CA THR A 175 -21.97 4.38 -4.97
C THR A 175 -21.85 5.84 -5.36
N SER A 176 -20.62 6.35 -5.45
CA SER A 176 -20.36 7.77 -5.72
C SER A 176 -20.04 8.07 -7.20
N GLY A 177 -19.71 7.05 -7.99
CA GLY A 177 -19.20 7.20 -9.35
C GLY A 177 -17.78 7.74 -9.45
N ARG A 178 -17.11 7.99 -8.31
CA ARG A 178 -15.73 8.52 -8.28
C ARG A 178 -14.72 7.48 -8.71
N ILE A 179 -13.64 7.97 -9.29
CA ILE A 179 -12.47 7.15 -9.61
C ILE A 179 -11.48 7.22 -8.46
N VAL A 180 -10.95 6.06 -8.10
CA VAL A 180 -9.92 5.89 -7.07
C VAL A 180 -8.80 5.02 -7.64
N HIS A 181 -7.55 5.44 -7.42
CA HIS A 181 -6.37 4.68 -7.80
C HIS A 181 -5.73 4.06 -6.55
N LEU A 182 -5.40 2.77 -6.63
CA LEU A 182 -4.63 2.08 -5.60
C LEU A 182 -3.32 1.58 -6.20
N PHE A 183 -2.21 2.02 -5.59
CA PHE A 183 -0.86 1.54 -5.90
C PHE A 183 -0.38 0.68 -4.73
N ASN A 184 0.07 -0.54 -5.02
CA ASN A 184 0.64 -1.44 -4.03
C ASN A 184 2.04 -1.88 -4.44
N THR A 185 2.98 -1.88 -3.50
CA THR A 185 4.38 -2.19 -3.79
C THR A 185 5.08 -2.89 -2.63
N HIS A 186 6.24 -3.48 -2.94
CA HIS A 186 7.19 -3.98 -1.97
C HIS A 186 8.61 -3.61 -2.44
N PHE A 187 9.25 -2.64 -1.78
CA PHE A 187 10.57 -2.15 -2.15
C PHE A 187 11.67 -3.18 -1.84
N ASP A 188 12.85 -2.97 -2.42
CA ASP A 188 13.96 -3.90 -2.21
C ASP A 188 14.48 -3.86 -0.77
N HIS A 189 14.74 -5.04 -0.21
CA HIS A 189 15.16 -5.19 1.19
C HIS A 189 16.66 -4.97 1.41
N GLN A 190 17.49 -4.92 0.35
CA GLN A 190 18.95 -4.75 0.44
C GLN A 190 19.42 -3.44 -0.19
N GLY A 191 19.04 -3.17 -1.44
CA GLY A 191 19.54 -2.06 -2.22
C GLY A 191 19.07 -0.70 -1.72
N GLU A 192 19.96 0.12 -1.19
CA GLU A 192 19.62 1.48 -0.71
C GLU A 192 19.31 2.42 -1.88
N THR A 193 20.13 2.36 -2.94
CA THR A 193 19.89 3.13 -4.17
C THR A 193 18.57 2.71 -4.81
N ALA A 194 18.31 1.40 -4.85
CA ALA A 194 17.06 0.87 -5.40
C ALA A 194 15.84 1.39 -4.64
N ARG A 195 15.85 1.40 -3.31
CA ARG A 195 14.75 1.96 -2.51
C ARG A 195 14.57 3.46 -2.74
N ARG A 196 15.67 4.22 -2.75
CA ARG A 196 15.66 5.67 -2.99
C ARG A 196 15.02 6.00 -4.35
N GLU A 197 15.52 5.37 -5.40
CA GLU A 197 15.06 5.60 -6.77
C GLU A 197 13.63 5.06 -6.99
N SER A 198 13.26 3.98 -6.30
CA SER A 198 11.89 3.46 -6.30
C SER A 198 10.88 4.48 -5.77
N GLY A 199 11.21 5.19 -4.69
CA GLY A 199 10.36 6.27 -4.16
C GLY A 199 10.13 7.39 -5.19
N ALA A 200 11.19 7.84 -5.85
CA ALA A 200 11.12 8.86 -6.90
C ALA A 200 10.33 8.38 -8.14
N LEU A 201 10.57 7.13 -8.57
CA LEU A 201 9.87 6.54 -9.71
C LEU A 201 8.37 6.37 -9.42
N LEU A 202 8.01 5.83 -8.26
CA LEU A 202 6.61 5.65 -7.87
C LEU A 202 5.88 7.00 -7.84
N ARG A 203 6.49 8.04 -7.23
CA ARG A 203 5.93 9.40 -7.24
C ARG A 203 5.65 9.89 -8.65
N ARG A 204 6.62 9.77 -9.56
CA ARG A 204 6.47 10.21 -10.95
C ARG A 204 5.30 9.48 -11.63
N ARG A 205 5.22 8.16 -11.51
CA ARG A 205 4.15 7.34 -12.09
C ARG A 205 2.77 7.69 -11.54
N ILE A 206 2.66 7.96 -10.23
CA ILE A 206 1.41 8.44 -9.64
C ILE A 206 1.00 9.77 -10.27
N LEU A 207 1.90 10.75 -10.32
CA LEU A 207 1.60 12.07 -10.91
C LEU A 207 1.19 12.01 -12.39
N GLU A 208 1.77 11.07 -13.16
CA GLU A 208 1.43 10.83 -14.56
C GLU A 208 0.04 10.17 -14.73
N SER A 209 -0.39 9.35 -13.75
CA SER A 209 -1.58 8.50 -13.88
C SER A 209 -2.86 9.09 -13.31
N VAL A 210 -2.80 9.85 -12.21
CA VAL A 210 -3.98 10.13 -11.40
C VAL A 210 -4.70 11.45 -11.73
N GLY A 211 -4.00 12.43 -12.31
CA GLY A 211 -4.57 13.76 -12.52
C GLY A 211 -5.10 14.37 -11.22
N ASP A 212 -6.38 14.77 -11.21
CA ASP A 212 -7.09 15.29 -10.03
C ASP A 212 -7.93 14.21 -9.31
N GLN A 213 -7.76 12.93 -9.65
CA GLN A 213 -8.51 11.82 -9.06
C GLN A 213 -7.94 11.41 -7.72
N ALA A 214 -8.77 10.75 -6.91
CA ALA A 214 -8.35 10.21 -5.62
C ALA A 214 -7.39 9.03 -5.81
N TRP A 215 -6.36 8.97 -4.96
CA TRP A 215 -5.40 7.87 -4.99
C TRP A 215 -4.85 7.56 -3.60
N VAL A 216 -4.33 6.36 -3.45
CA VAL A 216 -3.54 5.93 -2.30
C VAL A 216 -2.42 5.00 -2.76
N ALA A 217 -1.21 5.20 -2.22
CA ALA A 217 -0.09 4.30 -2.42
C ALA A 217 0.23 3.59 -1.10
N ILE A 218 0.31 2.28 -1.16
CA ILE A 218 0.52 1.44 0.03
C ILE A 218 1.62 0.41 -0.22
N GLY A 219 2.18 -0.11 0.85
CA GLY A 219 3.08 -1.24 0.75
C GLY A 219 4.17 -1.29 1.80
N ASP A 220 4.93 -2.37 1.74
CA ASP A 220 6.18 -2.56 2.47
C ASP A 220 7.30 -1.83 1.71
N LEU A 221 7.70 -0.67 2.21
CA LEU A 221 8.75 0.14 1.58
C LEU A 221 10.16 -0.24 2.05
N ASN A 222 10.29 -1.22 2.97
CA ASN A 222 11.57 -1.58 3.57
C ASN A 222 12.38 -0.33 4.03
N ALA A 223 11.67 0.69 4.47
CA ALA A 223 12.22 1.98 4.86
C ALA A 223 11.45 2.56 6.04
N ARG A 224 12.15 3.18 6.96
CA ARG A 224 11.56 3.89 8.10
C ARG A 224 10.89 5.20 7.64
N PRO A 225 10.00 5.79 8.48
CA PRO A 225 9.28 7.03 8.14
C PRO A 225 10.17 8.19 7.74
N ASP A 226 11.33 8.30 8.36
CA ASP A 226 12.36 9.32 8.12
C ASP A 226 13.36 8.93 7.03
N GLY A 227 13.20 7.75 6.42
CA GLY A 227 14.10 7.24 5.39
C GLY A 227 14.00 7.99 4.06
N VAL A 228 15.12 8.05 3.34
CA VAL A 228 15.21 8.72 2.03
C VAL A 228 14.16 8.20 1.04
N PRO A 229 13.86 6.88 0.94
CA PRO A 229 12.85 6.37 0.04
C PRO A 229 11.47 7.02 0.24
N LEU A 230 11.06 7.17 1.51
CA LEU A 230 9.78 7.77 1.85
C LEU A 230 9.77 9.28 1.60
N ARG A 231 10.87 9.98 1.90
CA ARG A 231 11.04 11.39 1.56
C ARG A 231 10.86 11.62 0.06
N ARG A 232 11.55 10.86 -0.77
CA ARG A 232 11.44 10.93 -2.24
C ARG A 232 10.02 10.66 -2.74
N LEU A 233 9.35 9.65 -2.19
CA LEU A 233 7.95 9.36 -2.53
C LEU A 233 7.04 10.53 -2.15
N ARG A 234 7.23 11.13 -1.00
CA ARG A 234 6.43 12.26 -0.51
C ARG A 234 6.75 13.59 -1.22
N GLY A 235 7.84 13.68 -1.97
CA GLY A 235 8.24 14.89 -2.71
C GLY A 235 9.25 15.75 -1.97
N LEU A 236 9.91 15.20 -0.96
CA LEU A 236 11.01 15.82 -0.25
C LEU A 236 12.35 15.49 -0.91
N ASN A 237 13.34 16.33 -0.68
CA ASN A 237 14.73 16.06 -0.99
C ASN A 237 15.32 15.00 -0.04
N ASP A 238 16.52 14.50 -0.33
CA ASP A 238 17.17 13.45 0.48
C ASP A 238 17.47 13.92 1.92
N ASP A 239 17.70 15.19 2.12
CA ASP A 239 17.90 15.83 3.44
C ASP A 239 16.59 16.20 4.16
N GLY A 240 15.45 16.00 3.50
CA GLY A 240 14.13 16.35 4.02
C GLY A 240 13.69 17.78 3.73
N SER A 241 14.50 18.58 3.05
CA SER A 241 14.12 19.92 2.59
C SER A 241 13.06 19.85 1.49
N VAL A 242 12.40 20.97 1.24
CA VAL A 242 11.40 21.16 0.21
C VAL A 242 11.86 22.24 -0.71
N ASP A 243 11.75 22.04 -2.01
CA ASP A 243 11.92 23.11 -2.97
C ASP A 243 10.70 24.05 -2.90
N ASP A 244 10.92 25.37 -2.86
CA ASP A 244 9.87 26.37 -2.67
C ASP A 244 8.70 26.23 -3.67
N ASP A 245 8.99 25.78 -4.89
CA ASP A 245 8.00 25.55 -5.95
C ASP A 245 7.20 24.23 -5.78
N ARG A 246 7.54 23.39 -4.79
CA ARG A 246 6.94 22.07 -4.53
C ARG A 246 6.26 21.96 -3.18
N ALA A 247 6.27 22.99 -2.36
CA ALA A 247 5.71 22.95 -1.00
C ALA A 247 4.25 22.46 -0.98
N ASP A 248 3.45 22.82 -1.97
CA ASP A 248 2.03 22.43 -2.07
C ASP A 248 1.81 20.98 -2.59
N THR A 249 2.88 20.26 -2.91
CA THR A 249 2.83 18.92 -3.48
C THR A 249 3.42 17.84 -2.59
N ILE A 250 3.63 18.14 -1.31
CA ILE A 250 4.11 17.15 -0.33
C ILE A 250 2.97 16.22 0.03
N TRP A 251 3.21 14.92 -0.11
CA TRP A 251 2.25 13.90 0.27
C TRP A 251 2.38 13.51 1.74
N LEU A 252 1.25 13.19 2.35
CA LEU A 252 1.18 12.85 3.76
C LEU A 252 1.33 11.33 3.94
N ASP A 253 2.08 10.93 4.96
CA ASP A 253 2.00 9.57 5.51
C ASP A 253 0.74 9.50 6.38
N ALA A 254 -0.14 8.58 6.07
CA ALA A 254 -1.42 8.46 6.74
C ALA A 254 -1.30 8.18 8.24
N TYR A 255 -0.25 7.47 8.68
CA TYR A 255 0.01 7.27 10.11
C TYR A 255 0.34 8.60 10.80
N GLU A 256 1.10 9.48 10.16
CA GLU A 256 1.42 10.81 10.70
C GLU A 256 0.21 11.74 10.71
N ALA A 257 -0.60 11.68 9.65
CA ALA A 257 -1.79 12.50 9.47
C ALA A 257 -3.00 12.06 10.31
N ALA A 258 -2.98 10.83 10.85
CA ALA A 258 -4.11 10.27 11.57
C ALA A 258 -4.40 11.01 12.87
N ALA A 259 -5.63 11.44 13.07
CA ALA A 259 -6.12 12.03 14.32
C ALA A 259 -6.10 11.03 15.48
N LYS A 260 -6.31 9.75 15.17
CA LYS A 260 -6.27 8.66 16.15
C LYS A 260 -5.45 7.49 15.61
N ARG A 261 -4.53 7.02 16.44
CA ARG A 261 -3.70 5.84 16.18
C ARG A 261 -3.96 4.80 17.24
N THR A 262 -3.97 3.54 16.84
CA THR A 262 -4.11 2.40 17.74
C THR A 262 -3.13 1.33 17.31
N GLY A 263 -2.61 0.55 18.25
CA GLY A 263 -1.60 -0.47 17.99
C GLY A 263 -0.17 0.03 18.15
N PRO A 264 0.79 -0.85 17.88
CA PRO A 264 2.20 -0.50 17.95
C PRO A 264 2.59 0.47 16.84
N ASP A 265 3.70 1.19 17.06
CA ASP A 265 4.32 2.07 16.08
C ASP A 265 5.26 1.33 15.10
N SER A 266 5.18 0.00 15.09
CA SER A 266 6.00 -0.89 14.27
C SER A 266 5.11 -1.84 13.48
N THR A 267 5.53 -2.19 12.26
CA THR A 267 4.81 -3.12 11.37
C THR A 267 5.56 -4.41 11.12
N TRP A 268 6.86 -4.48 11.47
CA TRP A 268 7.66 -5.67 11.30
C TRP A 268 7.88 -6.42 12.61
N ASN A 269 7.77 -7.75 12.61
CA ASN A 269 7.99 -8.59 13.79
C ASN A 269 8.78 -9.89 13.53
N GLY A 270 8.99 -10.27 12.25
CA GLY A 270 9.74 -11.49 11.90
C GLY A 270 9.22 -12.78 12.53
N PHE A 271 7.89 -12.89 12.76
CA PHE A 271 7.25 -13.96 13.51
C PHE A 271 7.69 -14.06 14.98
N ARG A 272 8.06 -12.95 15.59
CA ARG A 272 8.50 -12.84 16.99
C ARG A 272 7.79 -11.66 17.67
N GLU A 273 8.41 -11.13 18.69
CA GLU A 273 7.94 -9.89 19.33
C GLU A 273 8.13 -8.69 18.40
N ILE A 274 7.23 -7.72 18.53
CA ILE A 274 7.30 -6.49 17.77
C ILE A 274 8.47 -5.66 18.27
N GLU A 275 9.38 -5.32 17.36
CA GLU A 275 10.49 -4.44 17.66
C GLU A 275 10.04 -2.97 17.47
N PRO A 276 10.18 -2.10 18.49
CA PRO A 276 9.83 -0.69 18.37
C PRO A 276 10.58 0.02 17.24
N GLY A 277 9.90 0.94 16.56
CA GLY A 277 10.52 1.77 15.52
C GLY A 277 10.77 1.07 14.18
N GLN A 278 10.23 -0.13 13.98
CA GLN A 278 10.31 -0.88 12.72
C GLN A 278 9.03 -0.71 11.88
N ARG A 279 8.54 0.52 11.75
CA ARG A 279 7.46 0.82 10.81
C ARG A 279 8.04 0.95 9.41
N ILE A 280 7.83 -0.06 8.59
CA ILE A 280 8.34 -0.16 7.21
C ILE A 280 7.21 -0.29 6.19
N ASP A 281 5.99 -0.49 6.65
CA ASP A 281 4.76 -0.42 5.84
C ASP A 281 4.15 0.97 5.96
N HIS A 282 3.74 1.52 4.82
CA HIS A 282 3.24 2.89 4.74
C HIS A 282 1.99 2.99 3.86
N LEU A 283 1.20 4.03 4.15
CA LEU A 283 0.08 4.48 3.34
C LEU A 283 0.27 5.99 3.08
N ILE A 284 0.34 6.38 1.82
CA ILE A 284 0.58 7.75 1.35
C ILE A 284 -0.64 8.23 0.57
#